data_a1f90f635025cca54715d5af4f665876
#
_entry.id   a1f90f635025cca54715d5af4f665876
#
_cell.length_a   1.000
_cell.length_b   1.000
_cell.length_c   1.000
_cell.angle_alpha   90.00
_cell.angle_beta   90.00
_cell.angle_gamma   90.00
#
_symmetry.space_group_name_H-M   'P 1'
#
loop_
_entity.id
_entity.type
_entity.pdbx_description
1 polymer ?
#
loop_
_entity_poly.entity_id
_entity_poly.type
_entity_poly.pdbx_seq_one_letter_code
_entity_poly.pdbx_strand_id
1 'polypeptide(L)'
;MKLTNYLDPRRYWVALRQQIARLRYDLPTHQAEEKAKFSALGFDIDAGRAQLNTALAAIESEPYDDVTGTDSVHWLLFAALSLTPRGQTVRNILEIGTFRGKTTLLLKALFPAAQIVTCDLPDDDPILTSSYRRDTAEALAEYKSVRDQRVGRPGITFVEANSFFLPEKTTGPYDLIWMDGGHLYPEVAWDFCNSWHMCRPGGIIMCDDVIPNPRGAVSYAADESHRVISYAASRTGVAPLYFLKRLNPQWSADPVTRKFVAWLEKPTAGTDL
;
A
#
# COMPACT_ATOMS: atom_id res chain seq x y z
N MET A 1 -5.58 14.84 31.59
CA MET A 1 -6.40 14.12 30.59
C MET A 1 -7.84 14.56 30.82
N LYS A 2 -8.44 15.36 29.93
CA LYS A 2 -9.75 15.97 30.17
C LYS A 2 -10.86 14.93 30.02
N LEU A 3 -11.65 14.73 31.07
CA LEU A 3 -12.83 13.84 31.15
C LEU A 3 -13.95 14.14 30.11
N THR A 4 -13.85 15.26 29.40
CA THR A 4 -14.84 15.71 28.41
C THR A 4 -14.88 14.88 27.12
N ASN A 5 -13.94 13.98 26.90
CA ASN A 5 -13.89 13.14 25.68
C ASN A 5 -14.78 11.88 25.73
N TYR A 6 -15.40 11.56 26.87
CA TYR A 6 -16.23 10.35 27.03
C TYR A 6 -17.70 10.55 26.66
N LEU A 7 -18.15 11.78 26.43
CA LEU A 7 -19.56 12.11 26.21
C LEU A 7 -19.87 12.71 24.83
N ASP A 8 -18.99 12.51 23.84
CA ASP A 8 -19.32 12.95 22.48
C ASP A 8 -20.30 11.96 21.83
N PRO A 9 -21.58 12.33 21.62
CA PRO A 9 -22.58 11.47 21.00
C PRO A 9 -22.17 10.93 19.63
N ARG A 10 -21.32 11.67 18.90
CA ARG A 10 -20.84 11.28 17.57
C ARG A 10 -19.96 10.02 17.64
N ARG A 11 -19.12 9.89 18.67
CA ARG A 11 -18.28 8.69 18.89
C ARG A 11 -19.13 7.47 19.19
N TYR A 12 -20.18 7.64 19.98
CA TYR A 12 -21.12 6.56 20.26
C TYR A 12 -21.82 6.06 19.00
N TRP A 13 -22.31 6.98 18.17
CA TRP A 13 -22.96 6.62 16.90
C TRP A 13 -21.99 5.95 15.91
N VAL A 14 -20.74 6.38 15.84
CA VAL A 14 -19.70 5.73 15.03
C VAL A 14 -19.46 4.30 15.52
N ALA A 15 -19.28 4.11 16.83
CA ALA A 15 -19.06 2.79 17.42
C ALA A 15 -20.27 1.84 17.19
N LEU A 16 -21.50 2.33 17.37
CA LEU A 16 -22.72 1.57 17.12
C LEU A 16 -22.85 1.19 15.64
N ARG A 17 -22.60 2.12 14.72
CA ARG A 17 -22.59 1.85 13.28
C ARG A 17 -21.57 0.77 12.93
N GLN A 18 -20.36 0.86 13.44
CA GLN A 18 -19.31 -0.14 13.22
C GLN A 18 -19.69 -1.51 13.76
N GLN A 19 -20.32 -1.57 14.92
CA GLN A 19 -20.79 -2.83 15.49
C GLN A 19 -21.91 -3.47 14.65
N ILE A 20 -22.89 -2.68 14.21
CA ILE A 20 -23.94 -3.15 13.29
C ILE A 20 -23.36 -3.62 11.97
N ALA A 21 -22.37 -2.89 11.43
CA ALA A 21 -21.71 -3.26 10.19
C ALA A 21 -20.97 -4.61 10.31
N ARG A 22 -20.31 -4.86 11.44
CA ARG A 22 -19.64 -6.16 11.72
C ARG A 22 -20.64 -7.32 11.77
N LEU A 23 -21.81 -7.12 12.38
CA LEU A 23 -22.86 -8.17 12.44
C LEU A 23 -23.46 -8.50 11.05
N ARG A 24 -23.37 -7.57 10.10
CA ARG A 24 -23.87 -7.71 8.74
C ARG A 24 -22.79 -8.04 7.72
N TYR A 25 -21.54 -8.18 8.16
CA TYR A 25 -20.42 -8.43 7.27
C TYR A 25 -20.49 -9.86 6.72
N ASP A 26 -20.60 -9.96 5.41
CA ASP A 26 -20.63 -11.23 4.69
C ASP A 26 -19.27 -11.55 4.11
N LEU A 27 -18.42 -12.21 4.90
CA LEU A 27 -17.08 -12.59 4.49
C LEU A 27 -17.04 -13.44 3.21
N PRO A 28 -17.90 -14.48 3.04
CA PRO A 28 -17.92 -15.26 1.80
C PRO A 28 -18.16 -14.42 0.54
N THR A 29 -19.11 -13.48 0.59
CA THR A 29 -19.39 -12.57 -0.52
C THR A 29 -18.15 -11.72 -0.85
N HIS A 30 -17.50 -11.11 0.16
CA HIS A 30 -16.28 -10.32 -0.07
C HIS A 30 -15.12 -11.16 -0.60
N GLN A 31 -14.95 -12.39 -0.12
CA GLN A 31 -13.95 -13.32 -0.67
C GLN A 31 -14.21 -13.63 -2.15
N ALA A 32 -15.47 -13.86 -2.53
CA ALA A 32 -15.84 -14.12 -3.92
C ALA A 32 -15.61 -12.89 -4.82
N GLU A 33 -15.96 -11.69 -4.33
CA GLU A 33 -15.71 -10.41 -5.03
C GLU A 33 -14.22 -10.20 -5.28
N GLU A 34 -13.38 -10.38 -4.25
CA GLU A 34 -11.93 -10.23 -4.39
C GLU A 34 -11.34 -11.29 -5.34
N LYS A 35 -11.77 -12.54 -5.23
CA LYS A 35 -11.35 -13.61 -6.15
C LYS A 35 -11.70 -13.28 -7.61
N ALA A 36 -12.87 -12.72 -7.87
CA ALA A 36 -13.25 -12.27 -9.21
C ALA A 36 -12.35 -11.15 -9.74
N LYS A 37 -11.94 -10.20 -8.90
CA LYS A 37 -11.00 -9.13 -9.27
C LYS A 37 -9.61 -9.68 -9.60
N PHE A 38 -9.08 -10.63 -8.81
CA PHE A 38 -7.83 -11.31 -9.11
C PHE A 38 -7.92 -12.04 -10.46
N SER A 39 -9.01 -12.76 -10.69
CA SER A 39 -9.25 -13.47 -11.96
C SER A 39 -9.32 -12.52 -13.16
N ALA A 40 -9.89 -11.30 -12.98
CA ALA A 40 -9.93 -10.27 -14.03
C ALA A 40 -8.54 -9.77 -14.43
N LEU A 41 -7.56 -9.83 -13.53
CA LEU A 41 -6.14 -9.58 -13.83
C LEU A 41 -5.41 -10.81 -14.39
N GLY A 42 -6.08 -11.94 -14.53
CA GLY A 42 -5.47 -13.22 -14.92
C GLY A 42 -4.66 -13.86 -13.77
N PHE A 43 -4.96 -13.50 -12.53
CA PHE A 43 -4.26 -14.02 -11.34
C PHE A 43 -5.02 -15.18 -10.71
N ASP A 44 -4.27 -16.22 -10.31
CA ASP A 44 -4.76 -17.27 -9.41
C ASP A 44 -4.48 -16.85 -7.96
N ILE A 45 -5.54 -16.55 -7.21
CA ILE A 45 -5.43 -16.08 -5.83
C ILE A 45 -4.91 -17.15 -4.88
N ASP A 46 -5.25 -18.44 -5.14
CA ASP A 46 -4.86 -19.54 -4.28
C ASP A 46 -3.37 -19.87 -4.48
N ALA A 47 -2.90 -19.90 -5.74
CA ALA A 47 -1.49 -20.00 -6.06
C ALA A 47 -0.69 -18.79 -5.54
N GLY A 48 -1.24 -17.57 -5.66
CA GLY A 48 -0.66 -16.36 -5.12
C GLY A 48 -0.48 -16.43 -3.59
N ARG A 49 -1.46 -16.95 -2.85
CA ARG A 49 -1.38 -17.14 -1.39
C ARG A 49 -0.30 -18.17 -1.01
N ALA A 50 -0.19 -19.26 -1.74
CA ALA A 50 0.87 -20.25 -1.52
C ALA A 50 2.26 -19.66 -1.76
N GLN A 51 2.44 -18.92 -2.85
CA GLN A 51 3.68 -18.19 -3.17
C GLN A 51 4.02 -17.14 -2.11
N LEU A 52 3.03 -16.38 -1.65
CA LEU A 52 3.21 -15.39 -0.60
C LEU A 52 3.73 -16.02 0.69
N ASN A 53 3.11 -17.12 1.15
CA ASN A 53 3.53 -17.80 2.36
C ASN A 53 4.95 -18.37 2.23
N THR A 54 5.31 -18.89 1.05
CA THR A 54 6.68 -19.31 0.77
C THR A 54 7.68 -18.14 0.87
N ALA A 55 7.33 -16.99 0.29
CA ALA A 55 8.19 -15.80 0.36
C ALA A 55 8.27 -15.23 1.79
N LEU A 56 7.16 -15.23 2.55
CA LEU A 56 7.14 -14.80 3.94
C LEU A 56 8.01 -15.69 4.83
N ALA A 57 7.94 -17.01 4.65
CA ALA A 57 8.82 -17.95 5.36
C ALA A 57 10.31 -17.71 5.04
N ALA A 58 10.65 -17.38 3.79
CA ALA A 58 12.03 -17.08 3.39
C ALA A 58 12.58 -15.79 4.02
N ILE A 59 11.72 -14.88 4.48
CA ILE A 59 12.11 -13.66 5.22
C ILE A 59 11.79 -13.76 6.72
N GLU A 60 11.60 -14.97 7.23
CA GLU A 60 11.34 -15.26 8.65
C GLU A 60 10.12 -14.50 9.21
N SER A 61 9.05 -14.44 8.42
CA SER A 61 7.80 -13.79 8.79
C SER A 61 6.67 -14.79 8.95
N GLU A 62 5.67 -14.42 9.79
CA GLU A 62 4.46 -15.20 9.98
C GLU A 62 3.68 -15.36 8.67
N PRO A 63 2.91 -16.47 8.52
CA PRO A 63 2.03 -16.67 7.38
C PRO A 63 1.01 -15.53 7.20
N TYR A 64 0.63 -15.30 5.96
CA TYR A 64 -0.32 -14.26 5.59
C TYR A 64 -1.72 -14.51 6.18
N ASP A 65 -2.25 -13.50 6.88
CA ASP A 65 -3.59 -13.51 7.45
C ASP A 65 -4.28 -12.14 7.25
N ASP A 66 -5.17 -12.08 6.26
CA ASP A 66 -6.03 -10.94 5.96
C ASP A 66 -7.46 -11.06 6.51
N VAL A 67 -7.80 -12.21 7.11
CA VAL A 67 -9.13 -12.53 7.63
C VAL A 67 -9.25 -12.28 9.13
N THR A 68 -8.31 -12.79 9.93
CA THR A 68 -8.27 -12.61 11.38
C THR A 68 -7.16 -11.66 11.81
N GLY A 69 -6.12 -11.55 11.01
CA GLY A 69 -4.98 -10.66 11.20
C GLY A 69 -5.15 -9.26 10.61
N THR A 70 -4.03 -8.62 10.36
CA THR A 70 -3.95 -7.25 9.86
C THR A 70 -3.21 -7.12 8.53
N ASP A 71 -2.87 -8.24 7.90
CA ASP A 71 -2.11 -8.22 6.65
C ASP A 71 -2.93 -7.61 5.51
N SER A 72 -2.24 -6.95 4.61
CA SER A 72 -2.86 -6.19 3.53
C SER A 72 -2.76 -6.93 2.20
N VAL A 73 -3.81 -6.83 1.39
CA VAL A 73 -3.96 -7.50 0.09
C VAL A 73 -2.85 -7.19 -0.91
N HIS A 74 -2.10 -6.08 -0.74
CA HIS A 74 -1.02 -5.75 -1.66
C HIS A 74 0.08 -6.83 -1.69
N TRP A 75 0.36 -7.48 -0.57
CA TRP A 75 1.31 -8.59 -0.55
C TRP A 75 0.83 -9.76 -1.41
N LEU A 76 -0.47 -10.07 -1.35
CA LEU A 76 -1.07 -11.12 -2.16
C LEU A 76 -1.09 -10.74 -3.65
N LEU A 77 -1.32 -9.46 -3.97
CA LEU A 77 -1.23 -8.95 -5.35
C LEU A 77 0.20 -9.06 -5.90
N PHE A 78 1.23 -8.72 -5.13
CA PHE A 78 2.62 -8.90 -5.54
C PHE A 78 2.95 -10.38 -5.79
N ALA A 79 2.52 -11.26 -4.89
CA ALA A 79 2.78 -12.69 -5.01
C ALA A 79 2.06 -13.29 -6.24
N ALA A 80 0.79 -12.95 -6.45
CA ALA A 80 0.06 -13.41 -7.63
C ALA A 80 0.68 -12.86 -8.94
N LEU A 81 1.08 -11.58 -8.96
CA LEU A 81 1.79 -10.99 -10.09
C LEU A 81 3.08 -11.73 -10.39
N SER A 82 3.89 -12.08 -9.37
CA SER A 82 5.19 -12.73 -9.55
C SER A 82 5.11 -14.08 -10.27
N LEU A 83 3.96 -14.75 -10.21
CA LEU A 83 3.71 -16.04 -10.88
C LEU A 83 3.33 -15.89 -12.36
N THR A 84 3.02 -14.67 -12.82
CA THR A 84 2.61 -14.42 -14.22
C THR A 84 3.81 -14.21 -15.13
N PRO A 85 3.67 -14.43 -16.46
CA PRO A 85 4.71 -14.06 -17.43
C PRO A 85 5.12 -12.58 -17.33
N ARG A 86 4.16 -11.68 -17.06
CA ARG A 86 4.43 -10.25 -16.84
C ARG A 86 5.28 -10.02 -15.59
N GLY A 87 4.96 -10.68 -14.48
CA GLY A 87 5.71 -10.58 -13.23
C GLY A 87 7.14 -11.08 -13.38
N GLN A 88 7.36 -12.13 -14.16
CA GLN A 88 8.70 -12.66 -14.46
C GLN A 88 9.58 -11.69 -15.26
N THR A 89 8.99 -10.69 -15.92
CA THR A 89 9.73 -9.64 -16.65
C THR A 89 9.99 -8.38 -15.81
N VAL A 90 9.50 -8.29 -14.59
CA VAL A 90 9.76 -7.16 -13.68
C VAL A 90 11.25 -7.11 -13.33
N ARG A 91 11.87 -5.96 -13.55
CA ARG A 91 13.30 -5.71 -13.31
C ARG A 91 13.55 -4.51 -12.40
N ASN A 92 12.66 -3.52 -12.40
CA ASN A 92 12.81 -2.30 -11.62
C ASN A 92 11.55 -2.04 -10.82
N ILE A 93 11.68 -1.97 -9.51
CA ILE A 93 10.59 -1.71 -8.57
C ILE A 93 10.91 -0.45 -7.77
N LEU A 94 9.92 0.43 -7.62
CA LEU A 94 9.97 1.56 -6.71
C LEU A 94 8.97 1.33 -5.57
N GLU A 95 9.42 1.56 -4.34
CA GLU A 95 8.57 1.63 -3.15
C GLU A 95 8.70 3.03 -2.55
N ILE A 96 7.58 3.70 -2.31
CA ILE A 96 7.49 4.96 -1.57
C ILE A 96 6.85 4.66 -0.23
N GLY A 97 7.61 4.87 0.87
CA GLY A 97 7.24 4.45 2.21
C GLY A 97 7.91 3.12 2.59
N THR A 98 9.19 3.17 2.95
CA THR A 98 9.97 1.99 3.36
C THR A 98 9.52 1.45 4.71
N PHE A 99 9.20 2.35 5.63
CA PHE A 99 8.94 2.00 7.03
C PHE A 99 10.03 1.07 7.59
N ARG A 100 9.67 -0.08 8.16
CA ARG A 100 10.63 -1.08 8.67
C ARG A 100 11.19 -2.01 7.58
N GLY A 101 10.93 -1.78 6.30
CA GLY A 101 11.47 -2.54 5.16
C GLY A 101 10.93 -3.96 4.99
N LYS A 102 9.79 -4.32 5.61
CA LYS A 102 9.20 -5.66 5.46
C LYS A 102 8.68 -5.90 4.05
N THR A 103 7.96 -4.92 3.49
CA THR A 103 7.45 -4.99 2.13
C THR A 103 8.59 -4.98 1.10
N THR A 104 9.64 -4.19 1.35
CA THR A 104 10.86 -4.18 0.51
C THR A 104 11.49 -5.58 0.42
N LEU A 105 11.65 -6.26 1.57
CA LEU A 105 12.18 -7.63 1.60
C LEU A 105 11.28 -8.62 0.88
N LEU A 106 9.96 -8.51 1.08
CA LEU A 106 8.98 -9.36 0.41
C LEU A 106 9.04 -9.16 -1.10
N LEU A 107 9.10 -7.92 -1.58
CA LEU A 107 9.28 -7.61 -3.01
C LEU A 107 10.55 -8.26 -3.54
N LYS A 108 11.67 -8.20 -2.79
CA LYS A 108 12.92 -8.84 -3.21
C LYS A 108 12.82 -10.37 -3.26
N ALA A 109 12.10 -10.98 -2.33
CA ALA A 109 11.86 -12.43 -2.33
C ALA A 109 10.97 -12.88 -3.50
N LEU A 110 9.93 -12.09 -3.83
CA LEU A 110 8.99 -12.38 -4.91
C LEU A 110 9.56 -12.08 -6.31
N PHE A 111 10.44 -11.07 -6.42
CA PHE A 111 11.05 -10.61 -7.67
C PHE A 111 12.59 -10.62 -7.55
N PRO A 112 13.22 -11.82 -7.46
CA PRO A 112 14.65 -11.92 -7.15
C PRO A 112 15.56 -11.28 -8.21
N ALA A 113 15.12 -11.18 -9.45
CA ALA A 113 15.85 -10.53 -10.54
C ALA A 113 15.67 -8.99 -10.56
N ALA A 114 14.76 -8.43 -9.77
CA ALA A 114 14.50 -7.01 -9.77
C ALA A 114 15.52 -6.23 -8.91
N GLN A 115 15.83 -5.02 -9.37
CA GLN A 115 16.41 -3.96 -8.55
C GLN A 115 15.27 -3.20 -7.88
N ILE A 116 15.38 -2.98 -6.59
CA ILE A 116 14.36 -2.29 -5.80
C ILE A 116 14.95 -0.98 -5.30
N VAL A 117 14.29 0.12 -5.60
CA VAL A 117 14.52 1.39 -4.95
C VAL A 117 13.40 1.59 -3.94
N THR A 118 13.74 1.81 -2.69
CA THR A 118 12.78 2.13 -1.63
C THR A 118 13.14 3.47 -1.00
N CYS A 119 12.14 4.33 -0.80
CA CYS A 119 12.32 5.69 -0.32
C CYS A 119 11.52 5.94 0.96
N ASP A 120 12.14 6.59 1.93
CA ASP A 120 11.48 7.11 3.13
C ASP A 120 12.07 8.46 3.52
N LEU A 121 11.40 9.16 4.41
CA LEU A 121 11.87 10.44 4.95
C LEU A 121 13.24 10.28 5.61
N PRO A 122 14.08 11.34 5.58
CA PRO A 122 15.33 11.35 6.31
C PRO A 122 15.16 11.05 7.79
N ASP A 123 16.17 10.43 8.37
CA ASP A 123 16.17 9.98 9.76
C ASP A 123 15.97 11.08 10.80
N ASP A 124 16.26 12.32 10.45
CA ASP A 124 16.07 13.53 11.27
C ASP A 124 14.79 14.30 10.93
N ASP A 125 13.97 13.80 9.99
CA ASP A 125 12.72 14.45 9.62
C ASP A 125 11.74 14.43 10.82
N PRO A 126 11.13 15.58 11.16
CA PRO A 126 10.20 15.70 12.28
C PRO A 126 8.98 14.77 12.17
N ILE A 127 8.48 14.50 10.94
CA ILE A 127 7.35 13.60 10.72
C ILE A 127 7.77 12.17 11.00
N LEU A 128 8.96 11.75 10.53
CA LEU A 128 9.48 10.42 10.79
C LEU A 128 9.69 10.20 12.29
N THR A 129 10.33 11.13 12.97
CA THR A 129 10.67 10.99 14.41
C THR A 129 9.46 11.07 15.33
N SER A 130 8.41 11.82 14.98
CA SER A 130 7.18 11.95 15.79
C SER A 130 6.12 10.89 15.52
N SER A 131 6.26 10.09 14.45
CA SER A 131 5.28 9.09 14.06
C SER A 131 5.57 7.72 14.69
N TYR A 132 4.53 6.88 14.82
CA TYR A 132 4.65 5.46 15.20
C TYR A 132 5.47 5.20 16.46
N ARG A 133 5.39 6.11 17.47
CA ARG A 133 6.11 6.01 18.75
C ARG A 133 7.63 5.95 18.58
N ARG A 134 8.19 6.74 17.66
CA ARG A 134 9.63 6.90 17.44
C ARG A 134 10.19 8.16 18.11
N ASP A 135 9.47 8.72 19.06
CA ASP A 135 9.75 9.97 19.77
C ASP A 135 10.83 9.82 20.86
N THR A 136 11.33 8.60 21.10
CA THR A 136 12.49 8.36 21.97
C THR A 136 13.72 7.91 21.16
N ALA A 137 14.91 8.21 21.66
CA ALA A 137 16.17 7.84 21.01
C ALA A 137 16.30 6.31 20.84
N GLU A 138 15.85 5.55 21.83
CA GLU A 138 15.90 4.08 21.83
C GLU A 138 14.95 3.50 20.79
N ALA A 139 13.71 4.00 20.72
CA ALA A 139 12.72 3.53 19.76
C ALA A 139 13.11 3.88 18.32
N LEU A 140 13.69 5.06 18.11
CA LEU A 140 14.21 5.47 16.82
C LEU A 140 15.41 4.61 16.42
N ALA A 141 16.34 4.32 17.33
CA ALA A 141 17.51 3.48 17.06
C ALA A 141 17.11 2.05 16.71
N GLU A 142 16.13 1.47 17.45
CA GLU A 142 15.57 0.14 17.14
C GLU A 142 14.93 0.12 15.74
N TYR A 143 14.10 1.11 15.45
CA TYR A 143 13.45 1.25 14.15
C TYR A 143 14.47 1.28 13.01
N LYS A 144 15.50 2.12 13.12
CA LYS A 144 16.59 2.26 12.12
C LYS A 144 17.35 0.94 11.96
N SER A 145 17.74 0.32 13.07
CA SER A 145 18.47 -0.96 13.04
C SER A 145 17.70 -2.04 12.27
N VAL A 146 16.40 -2.17 12.52
CA VAL A 146 15.55 -3.14 11.83
C VAL A 146 15.41 -2.80 10.33
N ARG A 147 15.18 -1.53 10.00
CA ARG A 147 15.08 -1.07 8.61
C ARG A 147 16.39 -1.34 7.85
N ASP A 148 17.50 -0.87 8.39
CA ASP A 148 18.81 -0.92 7.73
C ASP A 148 19.28 -2.35 7.49
N GLN A 149 19.03 -3.26 8.43
CA GLN A 149 19.28 -4.69 8.25
C GLN A 149 18.49 -5.27 7.06
N ARG A 150 17.27 -4.82 6.86
CA ARG A 150 16.39 -5.31 5.80
C ARG A 150 16.71 -4.72 4.44
N VAL A 151 16.93 -3.39 4.39
CA VAL A 151 17.20 -2.71 3.12
C VAL A 151 18.66 -2.77 2.68
N GLY A 152 19.58 -3.10 3.57
CA GLY A 152 21.01 -3.28 3.27
C GLY A 152 21.36 -4.55 2.48
N ARG A 153 20.40 -5.17 1.81
CA ARG A 153 20.60 -6.41 1.04
C ARG A 153 20.91 -6.14 -0.43
N PRO A 154 21.64 -7.04 -1.10
CA PRO A 154 21.94 -6.87 -2.52
C PRO A 154 20.70 -6.71 -3.40
N GLY A 155 20.75 -5.73 -4.30
CA GLY A 155 19.63 -5.41 -5.21
C GLY A 155 18.52 -4.57 -4.58
N ILE A 156 18.77 -3.99 -3.40
CA ILE A 156 17.93 -2.98 -2.76
C ILE A 156 18.76 -1.70 -2.61
N THR A 157 18.18 -0.58 -3.01
CA THR A 157 18.75 0.77 -2.82
C THR A 157 17.78 1.54 -1.94
N PHE A 158 18.22 1.91 -0.75
CA PHE A 158 17.46 2.78 0.14
C PHE A 158 17.80 4.24 -0.12
N VAL A 159 16.78 5.07 -0.29
CA VAL A 159 16.89 6.51 -0.57
C VAL A 159 16.24 7.28 0.58
N GLU A 160 17.04 7.99 1.33
CA GLU A 160 16.54 8.94 2.34
C GLU A 160 16.21 10.27 1.64
N ALA A 161 14.92 10.51 1.42
CA ALA A 161 14.43 11.75 0.83
C ALA A 161 12.94 11.94 1.10
N ASN A 162 12.49 13.18 1.17
CA ASN A 162 11.09 13.47 0.94
C ASN A 162 10.75 13.10 -0.52
N SER A 163 9.67 12.38 -0.73
CA SER A 163 9.25 11.86 -2.04
C SER A 163 9.03 12.97 -3.09
N PHE A 164 8.81 14.21 -2.67
CA PHE A 164 8.76 15.36 -3.56
C PHE A 164 10.06 15.50 -4.39
N PHE A 165 11.22 15.19 -3.79
CA PHE A 165 12.53 15.25 -4.44
C PHE A 165 12.97 13.91 -5.07
N LEU A 166 12.11 12.92 -5.10
CA LEU A 166 12.45 11.58 -5.58
C LEU A 166 12.97 11.56 -7.04
N PRO A 167 12.45 12.37 -7.99
CA PRO A 167 12.99 12.42 -9.36
C PRO A 167 14.44 12.90 -9.47
N GLU A 168 14.94 13.61 -8.45
CA GLU A 168 16.35 14.02 -8.37
C GLU A 168 17.27 12.90 -7.86
N LYS A 169 16.70 11.90 -7.20
CA LYS A 169 17.42 10.80 -6.54
C LYS A 169 17.42 9.53 -7.38
N THR A 170 16.39 9.35 -8.19
CA THR A 170 16.25 8.18 -9.07
C THR A 170 15.39 8.53 -10.28
N THR A 171 15.66 7.92 -11.42
CA THR A 171 15.04 8.33 -12.70
C THR A 171 14.10 7.29 -13.31
N GLY A 172 14.06 6.05 -12.81
CA GLY A 172 13.30 4.98 -13.46
C GLY A 172 13.91 4.54 -14.80
N PRO A 173 13.17 3.97 -15.74
CA PRO A 173 11.74 3.64 -15.60
C PRO A 173 11.50 2.42 -14.71
N TYR A 174 10.36 2.42 -14.00
CA TYR A 174 9.95 1.32 -13.12
C TYR A 174 8.85 0.48 -13.75
N ASP A 175 8.91 -0.84 -13.54
CA ASP A 175 7.90 -1.81 -13.98
C ASP A 175 6.72 -1.87 -13.00
N LEU A 176 7.02 -1.74 -11.72
CA LEU A 176 6.08 -1.80 -10.60
C LEU A 176 6.42 -0.69 -9.61
N ILE A 177 5.42 0.09 -9.21
CA ILE A 177 5.54 1.13 -8.19
C ILE A 177 4.52 0.85 -7.10
N TRP A 178 5.00 0.83 -5.85
CA TRP A 178 4.20 0.73 -4.64
C TRP A 178 4.24 2.04 -3.87
N MET A 179 3.07 2.66 -3.71
CA MET A 179 2.90 3.93 -2.98
C MET A 179 2.25 3.65 -1.63
N ASP A 180 3.02 3.75 -0.56
CA ASP A 180 2.60 3.60 0.84
C ASP A 180 3.27 4.66 1.74
N GLY A 181 3.46 5.86 1.19
CA GLY A 181 4.01 7.03 1.87
C GLY A 181 2.93 7.83 2.60
N GLY A 182 2.91 9.15 2.42
CA GLY A 182 1.83 10.02 2.92
C GLY A 182 0.52 9.82 2.16
N HIS A 183 -0.60 9.70 2.88
CA HIS A 183 -1.92 9.52 2.26
C HIS A 183 -2.77 10.78 2.26
N LEU A 184 -2.20 11.90 2.73
CA LEU A 184 -2.83 13.21 2.77
C LEU A 184 -2.26 14.11 1.68
N TYR A 185 -3.02 15.11 1.27
CA TYR A 185 -2.53 16.15 0.39
C TYR A 185 -1.62 17.12 1.17
N PRO A 186 -0.51 17.60 0.61
CA PRO A 186 -0.08 17.44 -0.81
C PRO A 186 0.76 16.19 -1.10
N GLU A 187 1.23 15.46 -0.10
CA GLU A 187 2.20 14.36 -0.22
C GLU A 187 1.73 13.28 -1.19
N VAL A 188 0.49 12.81 -1.05
CA VAL A 188 -0.07 11.78 -1.93
C VAL A 188 -0.14 12.21 -3.40
N ALA A 189 -0.31 13.52 -3.66
CA ALA A 189 -0.30 14.04 -5.02
C ALA A 189 1.12 14.04 -5.61
N TRP A 190 2.13 14.39 -4.81
CA TRP A 190 3.53 14.29 -5.23
C TRP A 190 3.93 12.85 -5.53
N ASP A 191 3.60 11.94 -4.61
CA ASP A 191 3.88 10.51 -4.77
C ASP A 191 3.26 9.97 -6.05
N PHE A 192 2.00 10.32 -6.31
CA PHE A 192 1.31 9.86 -7.50
C PHE A 192 1.90 10.46 -8.79
N CYS A 193 2.15 11.78 -8.84
CA CYS A 193 2.73 12.44 -10.01
C CYS A 193 4.12 11.89 -10.32
N ASN A 194 4.98 11.73 -9.31
CA ASN A 194 6.30 11.15 -9.48
C ASN A 194 6.21 9.69 -9.93
N SER A 195 5.33 8.90 -9.32
CA SER A 195 5.09 7.51 -9.72
C SER A 195 4.61 7.41 -11.16
N TRP A 196 3.64 8.24 -11.56
CA TRP A 196 3.17 8.25 -12.94
C TRP A 196 4.27 8.59 -13.95
N HIS A 197 5.09 9.59 -13.62
CA HIS A 197 6.18 10.01 -14.48
C HIS A 197 7.26 8.92 -14.61
N MET A 198 7.66 8.31 -13.49
CA MET A 198 8.73 7.32 -13.45
C MET A 198 8.28 5.90 -13.82
N CYS A 199 6.97 5.62 -13.86
CA CYS A 199 6.45 4.34 -14.32
C CYS A 199 6.60 4.21 -15.83
N ARG A 200 7.12 3.08 -16.33
CA ARG A 200 7.17 2.84 -17.78
C ARG A 200 5.78 2.71 -18.39
N PRO A 201 5.61 2.96 -19.69
CA PRO A 201 4.40 2.55 -20.41
C PRO A 201 4.13 1.05 -20.20
N GLY A 202 2.89 0.70 -19.90
CA GLY A 202 2.49 -0.66 -19.53
C GLY A 202 2.96 -1.12 -18.15
N GLY A 203 3.56 -0.23 -17.33
CA GLY A 203 3.91 -0.52 -15.94
C GLY A 203 2.72 -0.46 -14.99
N ILE A 204 2.94 -0.88 -13.75
CA ILE A 204 1.90 -0.98 -12.72
C ILE A 204 2.19 0.04 -11.62
N ILE A 205 1.17 0.78 -11.20
CA ILE A 205 1.19 1.64 -10.02
C ILE A 205 0.14 1.11 -9.05
N MET A 206 0.55 0.84 -7.81
CA MET A 206 -0.34 0.47 -6.74
C MET A 206 -0.28 1.51 -5.62
N CYS A 207 -1.43 1.85 -5.04
CA CYS A 207 -1.53 2.84 -3.98
C CYS A 207 -2.26 2.25 -2.78
N ASP A 208 -1.68 2.39 -1.59
CA ASP A 208 -2.29 1.94 -0.34
C ASP A 208 -3.31 2.95 0.21
N ASP A 209 -4.08 2.50 1.17
CA ASP A 209 -4.96 3.29 2.03
C ASP A 209 -5.95 4.19 1.26
N VAL A 210 -6.62 3.64 0.24
CA VAL A 210 -7.62 4.36 -0.56
C VAL A 210 -9.02 4.18 0.03
N ILE A 211 -9.76 5.27 0.21
CA ILE A 211 -11.19 5.26 0.60
C ILE A 211 -12.02 5.85 -0.55
N PRO A 212 -12.65 5.03 -1.40
CA PRO A 212 -13.35 5.50 -2.60
C PRO A 212 -14.59 6.36 -2.33
N ASN A 213 -15.25 6.17 -1.19
CA ASN A 213 -16.50 6.86 -0.87
C ASN A 213 -16.55 7.28 0.60
N PRO A 214 -15.72 8.22 1.05
CA PRO A 214 -15.75 8.68 2.43
C PRO A 214 -17.06 9.42 2.71
N ARG A 215 -17.80 8.97 3.73
CA ARG A 215 -19.00 9.64 4.22
C ARG A 215 -18.78 10.12 5.64
N GLY A 216 -18.76 11.44 5.83
CA GLY A 216 -18.61 12.07 7.14
C GLY A 216 -17.15 12.23 7.59
N ALA A 217 -16.96 12.78 8.80
CA ALA A 217 -15.64 13.00 9.38
C ALA A 217 -15.00 11.67 9.79
N VAL A 218 -13.97 11.28 9.07
CA VAL A 218 -13.12 10.14 9.42
C VAL A 218 -11.89 10.70 10.13
N SER A 219 -11.48 10.09 11.23
CA SER A 219 -10.35 10.57 12.05
C SER A 219 -8.99 10.48 11.32
N TYR A 220 -8.91 9.62 10.30
CA TYR A 220 -7.79 9.48 9.39
C TYR A 220 -8.38 9.25 7.99
N ALA A 221 -8.47 10.33 7.23
CA ALA A 221 -9.02 10.29 5.89
C ALA A 221 -7.94 9.88 4.88
N ALA A 222 -8.25 8.88 4.07
CA ALA A 222 -7.48 8.50 2.88
C ALA A 222 -8.33 8.72 1.61
N ASP A 223 -9.27 9.66 1.64
CA ASP A 223 -10.06 10.07 0.49
C ASP A 223 -9.26 10.92 -0.50
N GLU A 224 -8.18 11.54 -0.04
CA GLU A 224 -7.28 12.32 -0.90
C GLU A 224 -6.53 11.42 -1.87
N SER A 225 -6.11 10.22 -1.46
CA SER A 225 -5.58 9.20 -2.37
C SER A 225 -6.59 8.87 -3.47
N HIS A 226 -7.87 8.69 -3.11
CA HIS A 226 -8.92 8.43 -4.09
C HIS A 226 -9.16 9.61 -5.04
N ARG A 227 -9.09 10.86 -4.54
CA ARG A 227 -9.27 12.06 -5.38
C ARG A 227 -8.16 12.18 -6.43
N VAL A 228 -6.91 11.97 -6.04
CA VAL A 228 -5.77 11.99 -6.95
C VAL A 228 -5.91 10.91 -8.02
N ILE A 229 -6.19 9.66 -7.62
CA ILE A 229 -6.39 8.54 -8.52
C ILE A 229 -7.58 8.79 -9.48
N SER A 230 -8.71 9.30 -8.96
CA SER A 230 -9.90 9.59 -9.77
C SER A 230 -9.64 10.71 -10.78
N TYR A 231 -8.89 11.75 -10.40
CA TYR A 231 -8.48 12.80 -11.32
C TYR A 231 -7.61 12.22 -12.45
N ALA A 232 -6.58 11.44 -12.10
CA ALA A 232 -5.73 10.81 -13.09
C ALA A 232 -6.52 9.87 -14.04
N ALA A 233 -7.42 9.05 -13.49
CA ALA A 233 -8.30 8.19 -14.25
C ALA A 233 -9.15 8.98 -15.26
N SER A 234 -9.70 10.11 -14.84
CA SER A 234 -10.51 10.98 -15.72
C SER A 234 -9.70 11.62 -16.85
N ARG A 235 -8.39 11.85 -16.66
CA ARG A 235 -7.50 12.47 -17.65
C ARG A 235 -6.90 11.46 -18.62
N THR A 236 -6.64 10.24 -18.14
CA THR A 236 -5.91 9.22 -18.90
C THR A 236 -6.82 8.13 -19.48
N GLY A 237 -8.08 8.05 -19.04
CA GLY A 237 -9.00 6.96 -19.38
C GLY A 237 -8.64 5.63 -18.71
N VAL A 238 -7.66 5.60 -17.80
CA VAL A 238 -7.28 4.40 -17.04
C VAL A 238 -8.33 4.13 -15.96
N ALA A 239 -8.92 2.93 -15.97
CA ALA A 239 -9.85 2.51 -14.93
C ALA A 239 -9.06 1.85 -13.77
N PRO A 240 -9.02 2.46 -12.56
CA PRO A 240 -8.40 1.84 -11.41
C PRO A 240 -9.23 0.66 -10.91
N LEU A 241 -8.58 -0.44 -10.52
CA LEU A 241 -9.20 -1.51 -9.77
C LEU A 241 -8.94 -1.29 -8.28
N TYR A 242 -9.97 -1.49 -7.47
CA TYR A 242 -9.88 -1.34 -6.02
C TYR A 242 -10.05 -2.70 -5.34
N PHE A 243 -9.00 -3.17 -4.67
CA PHE A 243 -8.98 -4.39 -3.88
C PHE A 243 -9.21 -4.06 -2.41
N LEU A 244 -10.08 -4.82 -1.74
CA LEU A 244 -10.33 -4.64 -0.32
C LEU A 244 -9.03 -4.89 0.46
N LYS A 245 -8.55 -3.89 1.21
CA LYS A 245 -7.24 -3.95 1.86
C LYS A 245 -7.10 -5.15 2.79
N ARG A 246 -8.18 -5.51 3.50
CA ARG A 246 -8.26 -6.65 4.44
C ARG A 246 -9.65 -7.26 4.39
N LEU A 247 -9.74 -8.56 4.58
CA LEU A 247 -11.01 -9.26 4.72
C LEU A 247 -11.50 -9.29 6.18
N ASN A 248 -10.67 -8.88 7.15
CA ASN A 248 -11.02 -8.84 8.55
C ASN A 248 -12.17 -7.86 8.83
N PRO A 249 -13.32 -8.33 9.41
CA PRO A 249 -14.50 -7.49 9.68
C PRO A 249 -14.22 -6.30 10.58
N GLN A 250 -13.21 -6.40 11.47
CA GLN A 250 -12.84 -5.30 12.34
C GLN A 250 -12.45 -4.03 11.57
N TRP A 251 -11.84 -4.20 10.40
CA TRP A 251 -11.31 -3.13 9.57
C TRP A 251 -12.16 -2.83 8.34
N SER A 252 -12.92 -3.82 7.87
CA SER A 252 -13.56 -3.78 6.55
C SER A 252 -15.07 -3.82 6.56
N ALA A 253 -15.70 -4.07 7.72
CA ALA A 253 -17.15 -4.15 7.79
C ALA A 253 -17.83 -2.80 7.52
N ASP A 254 -17.31 -1.69 8.05
CA ASP A 254 -17.90 -0.37 7.85
C ASP A 254 -17.52 0.20 6.48
N PRO A 255 -18.47 0.33 5.55
CA PRO A 255 -18.20 0.82 4.19
C PRO A 255 -17.72 2.26 4.14
N VAL A 256 -17.86 3.03 5.23
CA VAL A 256 -17.41 4.43 5.31
C VAL A 256 -15.91 4.55 5.60
N THR A 257 -15.38 3.60 6.39
CA THR A 257 -13.97 3.60 6.81
C THR A 257 -13.15 2.49 6.16
N ARG A 258 -13.80 1.66 5.34
CA ARG A 258 -13.18 0.56 4.62
C ARG A 258 -12.11 1.07 3.67
N LYS A 259 -10.92 0.52 3.79
CA LYS A 259 -9.76 0.88 2.97
C LYS A 259 -9.53 -0.13 1.85
N PHE A 260 -8.98 0.38 0.76
CA PHE A 260 -8.64 -0.39 -0.43
C PHE A 260 -7.20 -0.15 -0.84
N VAL A 261 -6.68 -1.07 -1.64
CA VAL A 261 -5.49 -0.90 -2.45
C VAL A 261 -5.95 -0.64 -3.87
N ALA A 262 -5.47 0.44 -4.48
CA ALA A 262 -5.72 0.71 -5.88
C ALA A 262 -4.63 0.09 -6.76
N TRP A 263 -5.04 -0.46 -7.89
CA TRP A 263 -4.20 -0.97 -8.96
C TRP A 263 -4.47 -0.19 -10.23
N LEU A 264 -3.43 0.37 -10.82
CA LEU A 264 -3.49 1.11 -12.09
C LEU A 264 -2.44 0.55 -13.06
N GLU A 265 -2.80 0.44 -14.32
CA GLU A 265 -1.85 0.11 -15.39
C GLU A 265 -1.63 1.34 -16.27
N LYS A 266 -0.39 1.82 -16.33
CA LYS A 266 -0.06 2.94 -17.20
C LYS A 266 -0.23 2.51 -18.67
N PRO A 267 -0.95 3.27 -19.52
CA PRO A 267 -1.13 2.92 -20.92
C PRO A 267 0.20 2.74 -21.66
N THR A 268 0.19 1.87 -22.67
CA THR A 268 1.39 1.60 -23.50
C THR A 268 1.66 2.67 -24.56
N ALA A 269 0.66 3.48 -24.93
CA ALA A 269 0.80 4.58 -25.88
C ALA A 269 0.44 5.91 -25.20
N GLY A 270 1.27 6.93 -25.42
CA GLY A 270 1.30 8.27 -24.85
C GLY A 270 -0.04 8.91 -24.51
N THR A 271 -0.49 8.68 -23.31
CA THR A 271 -1.44 9.56 -22.61
C THR A 271 -0.64 10.38 -21.62
N ASP A 272 -0.27 11.58 -22.04
CA ASP A 272 0.25 12.59 -21.11
C ASP A 272 -0.90 13.05 -20.21
N LEU A 273 -0.64 13.14 -18.92
CA LEU A 273 -1.54 13.73 -17.94
C LEU A 273 -1.70 15.22 -18.21
#